data_33d2332808b5d4011febf4082216d075
#
_entry.id   33d2332808b5d4011febf4082216d075
#
_cell.length_a   1.000
_cell.length_b   1.000
_cell.length_c   1.000
_cell.angle_alpha   90.00
_cell.angle_beta   90.00
_cell.angle_gamma   90.00
#
_symmetry.space_group_name_H-M   'P 1'
#
loop_
_entity.id
_entity.type
_entity.pdbx_description
1 polymer ?
#
loop_
_entity_poly.entity_id
_entity_poly.type
_entity_poly.pdbx_seq_one_letter_code
_entity_poly.pdbx_strand_id
1 'polypeptide(L)'
;MHSNRSLLAGAASISAVQAASLADVCTVEHVQASLPATGTFLGLTVDASSATANPVYNASTTGGDFFPAATYDYCNLTFSYSHDGRDDVTHVQYWFPAPEKFEKRYLSTGGGGYAINSGTQSFPGGVQYGAIAGSTDGGLGDFDTQLDAVVLKANGSVNWDAIHMFGYEAIGELTKLGKATAKSFYGMSADEKIYTYYQGCSEGGREGWSQVQRYGEEYDGVIPGAPAIRYAQQQVQHLFSNVVEKTQDYYPSSCELDKIVNETIAFCDPLDGRTDGVVSRTDLCKLKFNVNSTLGLPFSCAATDESSLGFGFGRKAKRQMGPAESPMPATNGTVSAEAVELVQTIMNGLYTTDGKFAYFSYQPGAAFEDAKTTYDNETDTYELNIASTGGEFVTKFIQKLDEDNLPSLDNVTYDTLVDWMKSAMEIYGSTLQTTLPDLSTFYSNGGKILSFHGESDNSIPPASSVHYHESVRSIMYPNATFNASTEAMGDWYRLFLVPGAAHCSANTLQPNGPFPTTNLEVLIKWVEEGVVPTTLKATYEAGIYEGQDAEICAWPLRPIWVNNGTDMKCEYDQASIDTWIYDFDAYELPLY
;
A
#
# COMPACT_ATOMS: atom_id res chain seq x y z
N MET A 1 -10.97 70.97 -53.27
CA MET A 1 -11.97 69.97 -52.82
C MET A 1 -11.24 68.95 -51.96
N HIS A 2 -11.27 69.16 -50.66
CA HIS A 2 -10.67 68.22 -49.70
C HIS A 2 -11.78 67.34 -49.15
N SER A 3 -11.63 66.02 -49.35
CA SER A 3 -12.53 65.02 -48.81
C SER A 3 -11.95 64.51 -47.48
N ASN A 4 -12.58 64.87 -46.35
CA ASN A 4 -12.31 64.29 -45.03
C ASN A 4 -12.95 62.93 -44.98
N ARG A 5 -12.13 61.88 -44.82
CA ARG A 5 -12.58 60.56 -44.38
C ARG A 5 -12.39 60.45 -42.86
N SER A 6 -13.48 60.40 -42.11
CA SER A 6 -13.52 60.10 -40.70
C SER A 6 -13.35 58.62 -40.55
N LEU A 7 -12.27 58.16 -39.84
CA LEU A 7 -12.06 56.80 -39.34
C LEU A 7 -12.85 56.64 -38.03
N LEU A 8 -13.91 55.87 -38.06
CA LEU A 8 -14.55 55.37 -36.86
C LEU A 8 -13.69 54.21 -36.30
N ALA A 9 -13.01 54.47 -35.20
CA ALA A 9 -12.36 53.39 -34.39
C ALA A 9 -13.45 52.73 -33.57
N GLY A 10 -13.82 51.49 -33.94
CA GLY A 10 -14.63 50.59 -33.13
C GLY A 10 -13.79 50.03 -32.00
N ALA A 11 -14.03 50.45 -30.78
CA ALA A 11 -13.49 49.82 -29.60
C ALA A 11 -14.19 48.45 -29.40
N ALA A 12 -13.51 47.35 -29.73
CA ALA A 12 -13.92 46.03 -29.32
C ALA A 12 -13.67 45.92 -27.81
N SER A 13 -14.72 45.94 -27.01
CA SER A 13 -14.66 45.55 -25.60
C SER A 13 -14.42 44.05 -25.52
N ILE A 14 -13.21 43.67 -25.23
CA ILE A 14 -12.89 42.31 -24.79
C ILE A 14 -13.48 42.21 -23.38
N SER A 15 -14.66 41.61 -23.25
CA SER A 15 -15.16 41.15 -21.95
C SER A 15 -14.23 40.03 -21.50
N ALA A 16 -13.39 40.30 -20.52
CA ALA A 16 -12.69 39.25 -19.81
C ALA A 16 -13.77 38.35 -19.18
N VAL A 17 -13.88 37.12 -19.66
CA VAL A 17 -14.68 36.11 -19.00
C VAL A 17 -13.95 35.87 -17.66
N GLN A 18 -14.55 36.34 -16.58
CA GLN A 18 -14.03 36.12 -15.24
C GLN A 18 -14.14 34.63 -14.98
N ALA A 19 -13.03 33.97 -14.65
CA ALA A 19 -13.05 32.57 -14.27
C ALA A 19 -14.00 32.41 -13.09
N ALA A 20 -14.81 31.34 -13.10
CA ALA A 20 -15.74 31.05 -12.01
C ALA A 20 -14.96 30.83 -10.69
N SER A 21 -15.44 31.42 -9.61
CA SER A 21 -14.83 31.21 -8.28
C SER A 21 -15.31 29.88 -7.66
N LEU A 22 -14.60 29.41 -6.63
CA LEU A 22 -15.04 28.25 -5.86
C LEU A 22 -16.49 28.40 -5.35
N ALA A 23 -16.88 29.61 -4.90
CA ALA A 23 -18.23 29.88 -4.43
C ALA A 23 -19.29 29.75 -5.54
N ASP A 24 -18.93 30.03 -6.79
CA ASP A 24 -19.86 29.96 -7.91
C ASP A 24 -20.14 28.52 -8.34
N VAL A 25 -19.12 27.63 -8.25
CA VAL A 25 -19.21 26.24 -8.72
C VAL A 25 -19.50 25.24 -7.60
N CYS A 26 -19.16 25.53 -6.37
CA CYS A 26 -19.41 24.64 -5.24
C CYS A 26 -20.81 24.84 -4.64
N THR A 27 -21.82 24.59 -5.46
CA THR A 27 -23.23 24.60 -5.07
C THR A 27 -23.89 23.27 -5.44
N VAL A 28 -24.93 22.87 -4.70
CA VAL A 28 -25.64 21.61 -4.97
C VAL A 28 -26.18 21.59 -6.40
N GLU A 29 -26.73 22.73 -6.87
CA GLU A 29 -27.30 22.85 -8.21
C GLU A 29 -26.23 22.67 -9.30
N HIS A 30 -25.05 23.26 -9.12
CA HIS A 30 -23.95 23.11 -10.07
C HIS A 30 -23.40 21.67 -10.07
N VAL A 31 -23.25 21.06 -8.90
CA VAL A 31 -22.81 19.66 -8.76
C VAL A 31 -23.81 18.73 -9.46
N GLN A 32 -25.12 18.87 -9.15
CA GLN A 32 -26.18 18.05 -9.78
C GLN A 32 -26.17 18.17 -11.31
N ALA A 33 -25.98 19.38 -11.83
CA ALA A 33 -25.89 19.63 -13.28
C ALA A 33 -24.60 19.06 -13.90
N SER A 34 -23.57 18.81 -13.09
CA SER A 34 -22.27 18.29 -13.53
C SER A 34 -22.19 16.76 -13.48
N LEU A 35 -23.13 16.09 -12.80
CA LEU A 35 -23.12 14.64 -12.69
C LEU A 35 -23.40 13.97 -14.05
N PRO A 36 -22.83 12.79 -14.30
CA PRO A 36 -23.11 12.01 -15.51
C PRO A 36 -24.60 11.70 -15.64
N ALA A 37 -25.15 11.94 -16.84
CA ALA A 37 -26.56 11.61 -17.12
C ALA A 37 -26.80 10.09 -17.09
N THR A 38 -28.01 9.67 -16.76
CA THR A 38 -28.43 8.27 -16.83
C THR A 38 -28.07 7.65 -18.20
N GLY A 39 -27.44 6.49 -18.19
CA GLY A 39 -26.99 5.78 -19.40
C GLY A 39 -25.61 6.21 -19.92
N THR A 40 -24.91 7.16 -19.27
CA THR A 40 -23.51 7.49 -19.59
C THR A 40 -22.59 6.30 -19.35
N PHE A 41 -22.80 5.59 -18.24
CA PHE A 41 -22.09 4.38 -17.90
C PHE A 41 -23.07 3.21 -17.90
N LEU A 42 -22.73 2.13 -18.63
CA LEU A 42 -23.57 0.94 -18.70
C LEU A 42 -23.65 0.27 -17.34
N GLY A 43 -24.86 0.00 -16.89
CA GLY A 43 -25.12 -0.70 -15.63
C GLY A 43 -25.03 0.17 -14.38
N LEU A 44 -24.78 1.49 -14.50
CA LEU A 44 -24.74 2.42 -13.39
C LEU A 44 -25.85 3.48 -13.50
N THR A 45 -26.53 3.72 -12.38
CA THR A 45 -27.52 4.79 -12.23
C THR A 45 -27.08 5.73 -11.12
N VAL A 46 -26.72 7.00 -11.49
CA VAL A 46 -26.32 8.03 -10.53
C VAL A 46 -27.58 8.70 -9.94
N ASP A 47 -27.65 8.78 -8.60
CA ASP A 47 -28.67 9.52 -7.88
C ASP A 47 -28.25 10.99 -7.72
N ALA A 48 -28.65 11.84 -8.65
CA ALA A 48 -28.36 13.26 -8.57
C ALA A 48 -29.03 13.96 -7.34
N SER A 49 -30.09 13.38 -6.77
CA SER A 49 -30.76 13.95 -5.60
C SER A 49 -29.95 13.79 -4.31
N SER A 50 -29.01 12.82 -4.28
CA SER A 50 -28.11 12.57 -3.15
C SER A 50 -26.92 13.55 -3.08
N ALA A 51 -26.73 14.37 -4.13
CA ALA A 51 -25.57 15.25 -4.24
C ALA A 51 -25.49 16.28 -3.12
N THR A 52 -24.29 16.46 -2.58
CA THR A 52 -23.96 17.54 -1.64
C THR A 52 -22.82 18.38 -2.19
N ALA A 53 -22.69 19.62 -1.72
CA ALA A 53 -21.57 20.52 -2.06
C ALA A 53 -21.27 21.45 -0.89
N ASN A 54 -20.02 21.47 -0.44
CA ASN A 54 -19.56 22.32 0.65
C ASN A 54 -18.22 22.95 0.30
N PRO A 55 -18.16 24.28 0.05
CA PRO A 55 -16.91 24.97 -0.19
C PRO A 55 -16.08 25.08 1.10
N VAL A 56 -14.82 24.74 1.03
CA VAL A 56 -13.87 24.81 2.14
C VAL A 56 -12.69 25.69 1.74
N TYR A 57 -12.36 26.65 2.60
CA TYR A 57 -11.33 27.66 2.34
C TYR A 57 -10.21 27.56 3.37
N ASN A 58 -8.97 27.79 2.92
CA ASN A 58 -7.78 27.79 3.78
C ASN A 58 -7.64 26.52 4.64
N ALA A 59 -8.08 25.38 4.10
CA ALA A 59 -7.79 24.11 4.75
C ALA A 59 -6.29 23.86 4.74
N SER A 60 -5.77 23.30 5.84
CA SER A 60 -4.34 23.01 5.97
C SER A 60 -4.10 21.60 6.44
N THR A 61 -2.99 21.01 5.99
CA THR A 61 -2.44 19.76 6.50
C THR A 61 -1.01 19.99 6.97
N THR A 62 -0.62 19.29 8.03
CA THR A 62 0.78 19.24 8.49
C THR A 62 1.63 18.27 7.67
N GLY A 63 1.04 17.58 6.70
CA GLY A 63 1.63 16.48 5.96
C GLY A 63 1.19 15.12 6.48
N GLY A 64 1.63 14.08 5.81
CA GLY A 64 1.43 12.68 6.14
C GLY A 64 2.51 11.83 5.47
N ASP A 65 2.46 10.52 5.64
CA ASP A 65 3.47 9.60 5.09
C ASP A 65 3.65 9.72 3.57
N PHE A 66 2.66 10.24 2.84
CA PHE A 66 2.66 10.28 1.38
C PHE A 66 2.53 11.68 0.78
N PHE A 67 2.56 12.74 1.56
CA PHE A 67 2.47 14.12 1.07
C PHE A 67 2.97 15.13 2.11
N PRO A 68 3.57 16.24 1.67
CA PRO A 68 4.04 17.30 2.56
C PRO A 68 2.91 18.20 3.08
N ALA A 69 3.26 19.07 4.03
CA ALA A 69 2.36 20.10 4.53
C ALA A 69 1.93 21.08 3.41
N ALA A 70 0.65 21.47 3.41
CA ALA A 70 0.09 22.37 2.43
C ALA A 70 -1.15 23.12 2.94
N THR A 71 -1.54 24.18 2.21
CA THR A 71 -2.82 24.88 2.39
C THR A 71 -3.53 24.98 1.03
N TYR A 72 -4.84 24.72 1.00
CA TYR A 72 -5.61 24.61 -0.24
C TYR A 72 -7.08 24.95 -0.01
N ASP A 73 -7.77 25.30 -1.09
CA ASP A 73 -9.23 25.51 -1.15
C ASP A 73 -9.86 24.45 -2.04
N TYR A 74 -11.03 23.93 -1.64
CA TYR A 74 -11.70 22.87 -2.38
C TYR A 74 -13.21 22.87 -2.18
N CYS A 75 -13.92 22.24 -3.10
CA CYS A 75 -15.30 21.82 -2.96
C CYS A 75 -15.36 20.37 -2.46
N ASN A 76 -15.87 20.16 -1.25
CA ASN A 76 -16.20 18.82 -0.77
C ASN A 76 -17.57 18.44 -1.30
N LEU A 77 -17.63 17.49 -2.21
CA LEU A 77 -18.86 16.98 -2.79
C LEU A 77 -19.01 15.48 -2.58
N THR A 78 -20.24 15.04 -2.42
CA THR A 78 -20.62 13.63 -2.35
C THR A 78 -21.81 13.37 -3.24
N PHE A 79 -21.96 12.16 -3.70
CA PHE A 79 -23.19 11.62 -4.29
C PHE A 79 -23.19 10.10 -4.20
N SER A 80 -24.31 9.48 -4.56
CA SER A 80 -24.43 8.03 -4.61
C SER A 80 -24.81 7.55 -6.01
N TYR A 81 -24.56 6.27 -6.24
CA TYR A 81 -25.00 5.55 -7.41
C TYR A 81 -25.39 4.12 -7.04
N SER A 82 -26.06 3.43 -7.93
CA SER A 82 -26.45 2.03 -7.79
C SER A 82 -26.17 1.26 -9.07
N HIS A 83 -26.12 -0.06 -8.95
CA HIS A 83 -25.95 -0.95 -10.08
C HIS A 83 -27.32 -1.46 -10.57
N ASP A 84 -27.53 -1.45 -11.88
CA ASP A 84 -28.76 -1.96 -12.50
C ASP A 84 -28.93 -3.45 -12.20
N GLY A 85 -29.98 -3.80 -11.50
CA GLY A 85 -30.30 -5.16 -11.11
C GLY A 85 -29.64 -5.68 -9.84
N ARG A 86 -28.86 -4.84 -9.13
CA ARG A 86 -28.43 -5.08 -7.74
C ARG A 86 -29.30 -4.24 -6.78
N ASP A 87 -29.42 -4.70 -5.55
CA ASP A 87 -30.06 -3.94 -4.46
C ASP A 87 -28.94 -3.33 -3.61
N ASP A 88 -28.23 -2.37 -4.20
CA ASP A 88 -27.09 -1.71 -3.60
C ASP A 88 -27.14 -0.20 -3.75
N VAL A 89 -26.39 0.49 -2.89
CA VAL A 89 -26.10 1.92 -2.99
C VAL A 89 -24.63 2.12 -2.67
N THR A 90 -23.91 2.76 -3.57
CA THR A 90 -22.49 3.09 -3.37
C THR A 90 -22.33 4.59 -3.23
N HIS A 91 -21.62 5.02 -2.19
CA HIS A 91 -21.33 6.42 -1.94
C HIS A 91 -19.92 6.77 -2.39
N VAL A 92 -19.80 7.96 -3.00
CA VAL A 92 -18.52 8.54 -3.40
C VAL A 92 -18.36 9.92 -2.80
N GLN A 93 -17.13 10.24 -2.42
CA GLN A 93 -16.73 11.54 -1.92
C GLN A 93 -15.53 12.05 -2.69
N TYR A 94 -15.57 13.34 -3.07
CA TYR A 94 -14.48 13.99 -3.79
C TYR A 94 -14.17 15.35 -3.20
N TRP A 95 -12.88 15.72 -3.21
CA TRP A 95 -12.43 17.09 -3.04
C TRP A 95 -12.00 17.65 -4.40
N PHE A 96 -12.74 18.63 -4.91
CA PHE A 96 -12.47 19.31 -6.16
C PHE A 96 -11.71 20.60 -5.86
N PRO A 97 -10.47 20.80 -6.34
CA PRO A 97 -9.73 22.05 -6.17
C PRO A 97 -10.51 23.26 -6.62
N ALA A 98 -10.22 24.44 -6.06
CA ALA A 98 -10.75 25.70 -6.59
C ALA A 98 -10.42 25.81 -8.10
N PRO A 99 -11.31 26.37 -8.94
CA PRO A 99 -11.14 26.35 -10.41
C PRO A 99 -9.79 26.87 -10.90
N GLU A 100 -9.24 27.90 -10.25
CA GLU A 100 -7.94 28.50 -10.58
C GLU A 100 -6.73 27.64 -10.12
N LYS A 101 -6.98 26.58 -9.37
CA LYS A 101 -5.97 25.62 -8.88
C LYS A 101 -6.06 24.25 -9.53
N PHE A 102 -7.10 24.02 -10.33
CA PHE A 102 -7.29 22.75 -11.00
C PHE A 102 -6.30 22.55 -12.16
N GLU A 103 -5.41 21.56 -12.04
CA GLU A 103 -4.35 21.25 -13.00
C GLU A 103 -4.73 20.09 -13.95
N LYS A 104 -6.03 19.83 -14.13
CA LYS A 104 -6.56 18.72 -14.95
C LYS A 104 -6.00 17.35 -14.52
N ARG A 105 -5.95 17.13 -13.23
CA ARG A 105 -5.50 15.90 -12.59
C ARG A 105 -6.61 15.29 -11.77
N TYR A 106 -6.59 13.97 -11.68
CA TYR A 106 -7.45 13.16 -10.83
C TYR A 106 -6.60 12.17 -10.05
N LEU A 107 -6.88 11.99 -8.77
CA LEU A 107 -6.24 11.01 -7.89
C LEU A 107 -7.30 10.14 -7.23
N SER A 108 -7.26 8.82 -7.47
CA SER A 108 -7.90 7.82 -6.62
C SER A 108 -6.97 7.45 -5.47
N THR A 109 -7.54 7.23 -4.30
CA THR A 109 -6.82 6.71 -3.13
C THR A 109 -7.48 5.43 -2.65
N GLY A 110 -6.69 4.54 -2.07
CA GLY A 110 -7.15 3.26 -1.57
C GLY A 110 -7.17 3.15 -0.06
N GLY A 111 -7.45 1.95 0.42
CA GLY A 111 -7.58 1.63 1.82
C GLY A 111 -6.41 0.86 2.42
N GLY A 112 -6.73 0.01 3.41
CA GLY A 112 -5.77 -0.84 4.11
C GLY A 112 -6.47 -1.94 4.90
N GLY A 113 -5.85 -3.11 5.03
CA GLY A 113 -6.47 -4.27 5.67
C GLY A 113 -7.72 -4.75 4.92
N TYR A 114 -8.88 -4.59 5.51
CA TYR A 114 -10.19 -4.89 4.88
C TYR A 114 -10.97 -3.61 4.52
N ALA A 115 -10.40 -2.42 4.72
CA ALA A 115 -11.02 -1.16 4.32
C ALA A 115 -10.69 -0.82 2.87
N ILE A 116 -11.70 -0.40 2.09
CA ILE A 116 -11.53 0.04 0.69
C ILE A 116 -11.07 1.50 0.56
N ASN A 117 -11.04 2.23 1.65
CA ASN A 117 -10.62 3.62 1.68
C ASN A 117 -9.89 3.99 2.96
N SER A 118 -9.03 5.00 2.89
CA SER A 118 -8.35 5.60 4.05
C SER A 118 -9.05 6.88 4.52
N GLY A 119 -10.30 7.11 4.09
CA GLY A 119 -11.03 8.33 4.36
C GLY A 119 -10.41 9.57 3.72
N THR A 120 -10.85 10.75 4.15
CA THR A 120 -10.39 12.02 3.58
C THR A 120 -8.97 12.41 3.98
N GLN A 121 -8.29 11.63 4.82
CA GLN A 121 -6.91 11.92 5.26
C GLN A 121 -5.89 11.82 4.12
N SER A 122 -6.18 11.04 3.08
CA SER A 122 -5.34 10.91 1.87
C SER A 122 -5.54 12.01 0.82
N PHE A 123 -6.67 12.75 0.87
CA PHE A 123 -7.05 13.73 -0.16
C PHE A 123 -6.11 14.93 -0.28
N PRO A 124 -5.53 15.46 0.83
CA PRO A 124 -4.54 16.52 0.74
C PRO A 124 -3.41 16.23 -0.24
N GLY A 125 -3.00 14.94 -0.32
CA GLY A 125 -1.98 14.47 -1.25
C GLY A 125 -2.26 14.77 -2.72
N GLY A 126 -3.54 14.78 -3.12
CA GLY A 126 -3.95 15.13 -4.48
C GLY A 126 -4.25 16.62 -4.65
N VAL A 127 -5.07 17.18 -3.76
CA VAL A 127 -5.60 18.54 -3.89
C VAL A 127 -4.48 19.59 -3.92
N GLN A 128 -3.41 19.42 -3.15
CA GLN A 128 -2.26 20.32 -3.14
C GLN A 128 -1.52 20.39 -4.50
N TYR A 129 -1.63 19.34 -5.31
CA TYR A 129 -1.07 19.29 -6.68
C TYR A 129 -2.11 19.58 -7.76
N GLY A 130 -3.25 20.18 -7.38
CA GLY A 130 -4.32 20.55 -8.32
C GLY A 130 -5.09 19.34 -8.87
N ALA A 131 -5.05 18.20 -8.20
CA ALA A 131 -5.83 17.03 -8.57
C ALA A 131 -7.15 16.97 -7.79
N ILE A 132 -8.21 16.52 -8.45
CA ILE A 132 -9.39 16.02 -7.73
C ILE A 132 -8.95 14.78 -6.96
N ALA A 133 -9.29 14.70 -5.68
CA ALA A 133 -9.06 13.50 -4.89
C ALA A 133 -10.39 12.84 -4.53
N GLY A 134 -10.49 11.51 -4.65
CA GLY A 134 -11.72 10.78 -4.42
C GLY A 134 -11.55 9.48 -3.66
N SER A 135 -12.59 9.11 -2.92
CA SER A 135 -12.76 7.79 -2.27
C SER A 135 -14.21 7.32 -2.33
N THR A 136 -14.39 6.02 -2.08
CA THR A 136 -15.69 5.35 -2.11
C THR A 136 -15.89 4.50 -0.87
N ASP A 137 -17.15 4.26 -0.47
CA ASP A 137 -17.52 3.24 0.52
C ASP A 137 -17.54 1.82 -0.08
N GLY A 138 -17.32 1.70 -1.41
CA GLY A 138 -17.34 0.44 -2.13
C GLY A 138 -18.69 -0.27 -2.17
N GLY A 139 -19.78 0.40 -1.79
CA GLY A 139 -21.08 -0.24 -1.64
C GLY A 139 -21.12 -1.23 -0.48
N LEU A 140 -20.16 -1.13 0.46
CA LEU A 140 -20.09 -2.01 1.64
C LEU A 140 -21.06 -1.58 2.75
N GLY A 141 -21.70 -0.40 2.59
CA GLY A 141 -22.73 0.14 3.48
C GLY A 141 -22.42 1.51 4.06
N ASP A 142 -21.17 1.81 4.39
CA ASP A 142 -20.68 3.11 4.87
C ASP A 142 -19.16 3.21 4.67
N PHE A 143 -18.58 4.41 4.68
CA PHE A 143 -17.13 4.64 4.57
C PHE A 143 -16.30 3.99 5.69
N ASP A 144 -16.91 3.70 6.84
CA ASP A 144 -16.25 3.00 7.95
C ASP A 144 -16.52 1.47 7.93
N THR A 145 -17.32 0.96 6.97
CA THR A 145 -17.59 -0.49 6.82
C THR A 145 -16.44 -1.17 6.09
N GLN A 146 -15.99 -2.29 6.63
CA GLN A 146 -14.90 -3.06 6.04
C GLN A 146 -15.43 -4.36 5.42
N LEU A 147 -14.67 -4.93 4.49
CA LEU A 147 -15.06 -6.12 3.73
C LEU A 147 -15.37 -7.32 4.63
N ASP A 148 -14.58 -7.53 5.68
CA ASP A 148 -14.75 -8.65 6.63
C ASP A 148 -16.11 -8.65 7.31
N ALA A 149 -16.70 -7.47 7.56
CA ALA A 149 -18.03 -7.33 8.14
C ALA A 149 -19.18 -7.72 7.18
N VAL A 150 -18.94 -7.73 5.88
CA VAL A 150 -19.97 -7.92 4.83
C VAL A 150 -19.62 -9.00 3.82
N VAL A 151 -18.48 -9.66 3.95
CA VAL A 151 -18.00 -10.69 3.02
C VAL A 151 -18.91 -11.90 2.95
N LEU A 152 -19.69 -12.15 3.99
CA LEU A 152 -20.69 -13.22 4.04
C LEU A 152 -22.10 -12.65 4.07
N LYS A 153 -23.00 -13.22 3.22
CA LYS A 153 -24.44 -13.02 3.33
C LYS A 153 -25.06 -13.90 4.44
N ALA A 154 -24.42 -15.02 4.73
CA ALA A 154 -24.66 -15.98 5.80
C ALA A 154 -23.52 -16.98 5.86
N ASN A 155 -23.41 -17.78 6.92
CA ASN A 155 -22.44 -18.88 6.97
C ASN A 155 -22.57 -19.78 5.73
N GLY A 156 -21.44 -20.05 5.07
CA GLY A 156 -21.36 -20.79 3.82
C GLY A 156 -21.72 -19.99 2.56
N SER A 157 -22.15 -18.75 2.66
CA SER A 157 -22.61 -17.93 1.53
C SER A 157 -21.82 -16.64 1.39
N VAL A 158 -20.89 -16.60 0.43
CA VAL A 158 -20.06 -15.42 0.13
C VAL A 158 -20.88 -14.32 -0.53
N ASN A 159 -20.65 -13.08 -0.13
CA ASN A 159 -21.16 -11.87 -0.77
C ASN A 159 -20.25 -11.48 -1.94
N TRP A 160 -20.48 -12.07 -3.10
CA TRP A 160 -19.66 -11.83 -4.29
C TRP A 160 -19.74 -10.39 -4.80
N ASP A 161 -20.85 -9.69 -4.57
CA ASP A 161 -20.97 -8.28 -4.95
C ASP A 161 -19.94 -7.45 -4.15
N ALA A 162 -19.88 -7.63 -2.83
CA ALA A 162 -18.88 -6.97 -1.99
C ALA A 162 -17.43 -7.34 -2.38
N ILE A 163 -17.18 -8.62 -2.70
CA ILE A 163 -15.85 -9.10 -3.16
C ILE A 163 -15.42 -8.43 -4.46
N HIS A 164 -16.31 -8.29 -5.46
CA HIS A 164 -15.99 -7.64 -6.72
C HIS A 164 -15.76 -6.13 -6.54
N MET A 165 -16.64 -5.48 -5.77
CA MET A 165 -16.52 -4.05 -5.45
C MET A 165 -15.18 -3.75 -4.77
N PHE A 166 -14.86 -4.46 -3.69
CA PHE A 166 -13.59 -4.33 -2.98
C PHE A 166 -12.39 -4.73 -3.87
N GLY A 167 -12.54 -5.79 -4.64
CA GLY A 167 -11.47 -6.33 -5.47
C GLY A 167 -10.95 -5.35 -6.51
N TYR A 168 -11.85 -4.60 -7.17
CA TYR A 168 -11.47 -3.71 -8.27
C TYR A 168 -12.59 -2.78 -8.79
N GLU A 169 -13.88 -3.17 -8.74
CA GLU A 169 -14.96 -2.43 -9.41
C GLU A 169 -15.11 -1.02 -8.85
N ALA A 170 -15.22 -0.89 -7.52
CA ALA A 170 -15.54 0.38 -6.89
C ALA A 170 -14.51 1.49 -7.18
N ILE A 171 -13.21 1.19 -7.18
CA ILE A 171 -12.15 2.17 -7.50
C ILE A 171 -12.17 2.55 -8.99
N GLY A 172 -12.43 1.58 -9.88
CA GLY A 172 -12.59 1.83 -11.31
C GLY A 172 -13.80 2.72 -11.61
N GLU A 173 -14.92 2.50 -10.95
CA GLU A 173 -16.14 3.32 -11.08
C GLU A 173 -15.98 4.70 -10.48
N LEU A 174 -15.39 4.80 -9.27
CA LEU A 174 -15.00 6.06 -8.64
C LEU A 174 -14.21 6.94 -9.61
N THR A 175 -13.21 6.36 -10.29
CA THR A 175 -12.36 7.06 -11.25
C THR A 175 -13.16 7.56 -12.46
N LYS A 176 -13.98 6.71 -13.06
CA LYS A 176 -14.81 7.07 -14.23
C LYS A 176 -15.83 8.15 -13.89
N LEU A 177 -16.52 8.01 -12.77
CA LEU A 177 -17.51 8.98 -12.29
C LEU A 177 -16.86 10.33 -11.96
N GLY A 178 -15.74 10.32 -11.23
CA GLY A 178 -14.99 11.52 -10.87
C GLY A 178 -14.49 12.29 -12.08
N LYS A 179 -13.90 11.61 -13.07
CA LYS A 179 -13.43 12.23 -14.33
C LYS A 179 -14.57 12.83 -15.16
N ALA A 180 -15.70 12.10 -15.26
CA ALA A 180 -16.86 12.61 -16.01
C ALA A 180 -17.49 13.83 -15.32
N THR A 181 -17.65 13.79 -14.00
CA THR A 181 -18.14 14.92 -13.20
C THR A 181 -17.21 16.11 -13.33
N ALA A 182 -15.89 15.90 -13.29
CA ALA A 182 -14.89 16.97 -13.43
C ALA A 182 -15.00 17.73 -14.76
N LYS A 183 -15.16 17.03 -15.86
CA LYS A 183 -15.29 17.67 -17.18
C LYS A 183 -16.46 18.64 -17.21
N SER A 184 -17.62 18.26 -16.70
CA SER A 184 -18.79 19.12 -16.62
C SER A 184 -18.63 20.23 -15.59
N PHE A 185 -18.11 19.91 -14.40
CA PHE A 185 -17.92 20.85 -13.29
C PHE A 185 -17.01 22.02 -13.65
N TYR A 186 -15.91 21.76 -14.36
CA TYR A 186 -14.96 22.78 -14.80
C TYR A 186 -15.21 23.31 -16.23
N GLY A 187 -16.29 22.86 -16.88
CA GLY A 187 -16.62 23.29 -18.24
C GLY A 187 -15.60 22.88 -19.31
N MET A 188 -14.95 21.73 -19.12
CA MET A 188 -13.98 21.18 -20.07
C MET A 188 -14.67 20.59 -21.30
N SER A 189 -13.96 20.56 -22.43
CA SER A 189 -14.43 19.82 -23.61
C SER A 189 -14.32 18.29 -23.41
N ALA A 190 -15.13 17.53 -24.14
CA ALA A 190 -15.19 16.06 -23.98
C ALA A 190 -13.84 15.35 -24.29
N ASP A 191 -13.07 15.92 -25.22
CA ASP A 191 -11.78 15.41 -25.69
C ASP A 191 -10.58 15.90 -24.84
N GLU A 192 -10.83 16.81 -23.91
CA GLU A 192 -9.78 17.34 -23.05
C GLU A 192 -9.31 16.29 -22.05
N LYS A 193 -7.99 16.10 -21.96
CA LYS A 193 -7.37 15.09 -21.10
C LYS A 193 -7.39 15.53 -19.64
N ILE A 194 -7.72 14.59 -18.74
CA ILE A 194 -7.44 14.65 -17.31
C ILE A 194 -6.39 13.56 -17.02
N TYR A 195 -5.22 13.95 -16.52
CA TYR A 195 -4.21 13.02 -16.07
C TYR A 195 -4.71 12.28 -14.83
N THR A 196 -4.66 10.96 -14.88
CA THR A 196 -5.30 10.10 -13.91
C THR A 196 -4.26 9.32 -13.12
N TYR A 197 -4.25 9.54 -11.81
CA TYR A 197 -3.32 8.93 -10.88
C TYR A 197 -4.03 8.05 -9.86
N TYR A 198 -3.29 7.09 -9.33
CA TYR A 198 -3.67 6.30 -8.17
C TYR A 198 -2.50 6.27 -7.17
N GLN A 199 -2.80 6.36 -5.87
CA GLN A 199 -1.82 6.15 -4.81
C GLN A 199 -2.46 5.40 -3.65
N GLY A 200 -1.81 4.30 -3.22
CA GLY A 200 -2.21 3.52 -2.07
C GLY A 200 -1.07 2.62 -1.58
N CYS A 201 -1.14 2.20 -0.33
CA CYS A 201 -0.15 1.32 0.29
C CYS A 201 -0.84 0.10 0.91
N SER A 202 -0.13 -1.03 1.08
CA SER A 202 -0.70 -2.24 1.67
C SER A 202 -1.81 -2.86 0.79
N GLU A 203 -2.98 -3.05 1.36
CA GLU A 203 -4.18 -3.40 0.61
C GLU A 203 -4.46 -2.34 -0.47
N GLY A 204 -4.33 -1.03 -0.15
CA GLY A 204 -4.43 0.03 -1.16
C GLY A 204 -3.38 -0.08 -2.27
N GLY A 205 -2.21 -0.64 -2.00
CA GLY A 205 -1.23 -1.00 -3.03
C GLY A 205 -1.72 -2.14 -3.93
N ARG A 206 -2.41 -3.14 -3.38
CA ARG A 206 -3.12 -4.19 -4.13
C ARG A 206 -4.22 -3.59 -5.02
N GLU A 207 -5.01 -2.66 -4.47
CA GLU A 207 -6.02 -1.94 -5.27
C GLU A 207 -5.37 -1.22 -6.45
N GLY A 208 -4.24 -0.54 -6.26
CA GLY A 208 -3.47 0.08 -7.35
C GLY A 208 -3.10 -0.92 -8.45
N TRP A 209 -2.63 -2.11 -8.07
CA TRP A 209 -2.36 -3.19 -9.03
C TRP A 209 -3.62 -3.69 -9.72
N SER A 210 -4.77 -3.77 -9.03
CA SER A 210 -6.04 -4.13 -9.64
C SER A 210 -6.45 -3.16 -10.75
N GLN A 211 -6.18 -1.87 -10.55
CA GLN A 211 -6.47 -0.81 -11.53
C GLN A 211 -5.53 -0.90 -12.74
N VAL A 212 -4.23 -1.11 -12.53
CA VAL A 212 -3.26 -1.33 -13.62
C VAL A 212 -3.66 -2.53 -14.49
N GLN A 213 -4.07 -3.63 -13.86
CA GLN A 213 -4.36 -4.90 -14.54
C GLN A 213 -5.73 -4.92 -15.23
N ARG A 214 -6.73 -4.18 -14.73
CA ARG A 214 -8.12 -4.25 -15.20
C ARG A 214 -8.61 -2.99 -15.91
N TYR A 215 -8.04 -1.84 -15.57
CA TYR A 215 -8.41 -0.52 -16.10
C TYR A 215 -7.19 0.24 -16.59
N GLY A 216 -6.22 -0.48 -17.16
CA GLY A 216 -4.92 0.09 -17.56
C GLY A 216 -5.02 1.28 -18.51
N GLU A 217 -6.09 1.39 -19.29
CA GLU A 217 -6.36 2.52 -20.18
C GLU A 217 -6.86 3.77 -19.45
N GLU A 218 -7.31 3.65 -18.20
CA GLU A 218 -7.86 4.77 -17.44
C GLU A 218 -6.79 5.56 -16.68
N TYR A 219 -5.61 4.98 -16.45
CA TYR A 219 -4.58 5.56 -15.59
C TYR A 219 -3.31 5.93 -16.34
N ASP A 220 -2.78 7.13 -16.03
CA ASP A 220 -1.49 7.62 -16.51
C ASP A 220 -0.35 7.29 -15.55
N GLY A 221 -0.65 7.21 -14.25
CA GLY A 221 0.35 6.91 -13.24
C GLY A 221 -0.21 6.21 -12.01
N VAL A 222 0.51 5.22 -11.47
CA VAL A 222 0.08 4.44 -10.29
C VAL A 222 1.24 4.30 -9.31
N ILE A 223 0.97 4.53 -8.02
CA ILE A 223 1.91 4.37 -6.90
C ILE A 223 1.42 3.26 -5.99
N PRO A 224 1.76 1.99 -6.26
CA PRO A 224 1.45 0.88 -5.37
C PRO A 224 2.59 0.71 -4.35
N GLY A 225 2.38 1.19 -3.11
CA GLY A 225 3.32 1.05 -2.00
C GLY A 225 3.10 -0.26 -1.25
N ALA A 226 4.17 -0.94 -0.83
CA ALA A 226 4.15 -2.16 -0.01
C ALA A 226 2.92 -3.07 -0.29
N PRO A 227 2.65 -3.44 -1.56
CA PRO A 227 1.36 -3.94 -1.99
C PRO A 227 1.12 -5.40 -1.58
N ALA A 228 -0.09 -5.70 -1.10
CA ALA A 228 -0.56 -7.06 -0.83
C ALA A 228 -0.93 -7.80 -2.13
N ILE A 229 0.02 -7.91 -3.07
CA ILE A 229 -0.18 -8.44 -4.44
C ILE A 229 -0.82 -9.82 -4.42
N ARG A 230 -0.31 -10.70 -3.54
CA ARG A 230 -0.77 -12.09 -3.36
C ARG A 230 -1.69 -12.16 -2.15
N TYR A 231 -2.81 -11.42 -2.20
CA TYR A 231 -3.70 -11.22 -1.06
C TYR A 231 -4.10 -12.54 -0.38
N ALA A 232 -4.46 -13.56 -1.17
CA ALA A 232 -4.87 -14.86 -0.64
C ALA A 232 -3.75 -15.56 0.16
N GLN A 233 -2.51 -15.54 -0.33
CA GLN A 233 -1.38 -16.11 0.39
C GLN A 233 -0.94 -15.20 1.55
N GLN A 234 -0.92 -13.88 1.32
CA GLN A 234 -0.49 -12.90 2.29
C GLN A 234 -1.30 -12.95 3.57
N GLN A 235 -2.63 -13.04 3.46
CA GLN A 235 -3.50 -13.12 4.62
C GLN A 235 -3.24 -14.39 5.45
N VAL A 236 -3.06 -15.54 4.81
CA VAL A 236 -2.71 -16.80 5.50
C VAL A 236 -1.30 -16.73 6.09
N GLN A 237 -0.36 -16.02 5.45
CA GLN A 237 1.01 -15.86 5.93
C GLN A 237 1.09 -15.25 7.33
N HIS A 238 0.14 -14.38 7.71
CA HIS A 238 0.07 -13.82 9.06
C HIS A 238 -0.06 -14.87 10.16
N LEU A 239 -0.50 -16.09 9.84
CA LEU A 239 -0.54 -17.21 10.79
C LEU A 239 0.78 -17.99 10.88
N PHE A 240 1.75 -17.75 9.98
CA PHE A 240 2.96 -18.58 9.92
C PHE A 240 3.78 -18.51 11.19
N SER A 241 4.03 -17.31 11.73
CA SER A 241 4.75 -17.16 13.00
C SER A 241 4.06 -17.90 14.14
N ASN A 242 2.74 -17.82 14.22
CA ASN A 242 1.95 -18.53 15.25
C ASN A 242 2.02 -20.06 15.10
N VAL A 243 2.06 -20.57 13.86
CA VAL A 243 2.23 -22.02 13.63
C VAL A 243 3.65 -22.46 14.00
N VAL A 244 4.66 -21.60 13.81
CA VAL A 244 6.04 -21.87 14.28
C VAL A 244 6.06 -21.95 15.81
N GLU A 245 5.49 -20.96 16.51
CA GLU A 245 5.36 -20.96 17.98
C GLU A 245 4.66 -22.21 18.49
N LYS A 246 3.51 -22.54 17.92
CA LYS A 246 2.73 -23.73 18.29
C LYS A 246 3.49 -25.04 18.03
N THR A 247 4.23 -25.12 16.91
CA THR A 247 4.98 -26.32 16.54
C THR A 247 6.18 -26.56 17.45
N GLN A 248 6.83 -25.47 17.88
CA GLN A 248 7.98 -25.54 18.80
C GLN A 248 7.56 -25.57 20.28
N ASP A 249 6.26 -25.33 20.55
CA ASP A 249 5.73 -25.19 21.92
C ASP A 249 6.51 -24.12 22.72
N TYR A 250 6.82 -23.01 22.04
CA TYR A 250 7.60 -21.91 22.60
C TYR A 250 6.97 -20.56 22.30
N TYR A 251 6.73 -19.77 23.33
CA TYR A 251 6.03 -18.49 23.29
C TYR A 251 6.91 -17.40 23.90
N PRO A 252 7.76 -16.73 23.08
CA PRO A 252 8.72 -15.74 23.57
C PRO A 252 8.03 -14.46 24.05
N SER A 253 8.68 -13.75 24.96
CA SER A 253 8.31 -12.36 25.22
C SER A 253 8.68 -11.48 24.02
N SER A 254 7.91 -10.41 23.77
CA SER A 254 8.28 -9.40 22.77
C SER A 254 9.68 -8.84 23.03
N CYS A 255 10.06 -8.69 24.32
CA CYS A 255 11.38 -8.20 24.72
C CYS A 255 12.54 -9.07 24.24
N GLU A 256 12.36 -10.40 24.23
CA GLU A 256 13.36 -11.34 23.73
C GLU A 256 13.50 -11.25 22.19
N LEU A 257 12.37 -11.17 21.47
CA LEU A 257 12.37 -10.99 20.01
C LEU A 257 12.97 -9.64 19.61
N ASP A 258 12.61 -8.55 20.30
CA ASP A 258 13.17 -7.22 20.07
C ASP A 258 14.69 -7.18 20.29
N LYS A 259 15.22 -7.97 21.25
CA LYS A 259 16.66 -8.10 21.43
C LYS A 259 17.32 -8.72 20.19
N ILE A 260 16.75 -9.76 19.61
CA ILE A 260 17.28 -10.37 18.38
C ILE A 260 17.21 -9.40 17.20
N VAL A 261 16.12 -8.65 17.05
CA VAL A 261 15.97 -7.62 16.00
C VAL A 261 17.03 -6.52 16.16
N ASN A 262 17.20 -6.00 17.37
CA ASN A 262 18.18 -4.95 17.65
C ASN A 262 19.63 -5.40 17.38
N GLU A 263 19.99 -6.64 17.72
CA GLU A 263 21.31 -7.19 17.41
C GLU A 263 21.49 -7.43 15.89
N THR A 264 20.42 -7.80 15.20
CA THR A 264 20.41 -7.92 13.74
C THR A 264 20.70 -6.57 13.10
N ILE A 265 20.00 -5.52 13.53
CA ILE A 265 20.21 -4.13 13.06
C ILE A 265 21.66 -3.71 13.35
N ALA A 266 22.13 -3.87 14.58
CA ALA A 266 23.47 -3.44 14.97
C ALA A 266 24.59 -4.15 14.18
N PHE A 267 24.43 -5.43 13.85
CA PHE A 267 25.38 -6.15 13.02
C PHE A 267 25.32 -5.73 11.55
N CYS A 268 24.12 -5.53 11.01
CA CYS A 268 23.90 -5.36 9.57
C CYS A 268 24.01 -3.89 9.10
N ASP A 269 23.79 -2.93 10.00
CA ASP A 269 23.93 -1.49 9.76
C ASP A 269 25.22 -1.13 8.98
N PRO A 270 26.43 -1.50 9.40
CA PRO A 270 27.66 -1.09 8.71
C PRO A 270 27.90 -1.79 7.37
N LEU A 271 27.05 -2.72 6.92
CA LEU A 271 27.28 -3.52 5.71
C LEU A 271 27.11 -2.73 4.41
N ASP A 272 26.42 -1.62 4.44
CA ASP A 272 26.29 -0.70 3.31
C ASP A 272 27.42 0.36 3.25
N GLY A 273 28.33 0.40 4.26
CA GLY A 273 29.44 1.36 4.35
C GLY A 273 29.13 2.59 5.21
N ARG A 274 27.99 2.65 5.89
CA ARG A 274 27.56 3.69 6.83
C ARG A 274 27.10 3.04 8.13
N THR A 275 27.29 3.72 9.26
CA THR A 275 26.81 3.26 10.55
C THR A 275 25.87 4.34 11.10
N ASP A 276 24.59 4.12 10.94
CA ASP A 276 23.54 5.07 11.29
C ASP A 276 22.29 4.40 11.93
N GLY A 277 22.36 3.09 12.18
CA GLY A 277 21.26 2.30 12.75
C GLY A 277 20.23 1.88 11.72
N VAL A 278 20.59 1.85 10.42
CA VAL A 278 19.70 1.46 9.31
C VAL A 278 20.24 0.28 8.55
N VAL A 279 19.44 -0.75 8.34
CA VAL A 279 19.78 -1.88 7.49
C VAL A 279 19.38 -1.57 6.05
N SER A 280 20.29 -0.95 5.30
CA SER A 280 20.07 -0.61 3.88
C SER A 280 20.40 -1.78 2.94
N ARG A 281 21.08 -2.81 3.44
CA ARG A 281 21.52 -3.99 2.70
C ARG A 281 21.04 -5.27 3.39
N THR A 282 19.72 -5.46 3.40
CA THR A 282 19.09 -6.67 3.96
C THR A 282 19.57 -7.95 3.27
N ASP A 283 19.95 -7.87 2.00
CA ASP A 283 20.61 -8.89 1.21
C ASP A 283 21.98 -9.31 1.77
N LEU A 284 22.86 -8.35 2.06
CA LEU A 284 24.15 -8.63 2.70
C LEU A 284 23.96 -9.13 4.14
N CYS A 285 22.94 -8.64 4.82
CA CYS A 285 22.57 -9.13 6.15
C CYS A 285 22.23 -10.63 6.11
N LYS A 286 21.39 -11.07 5.17
CA LYS A 286 21.07 -12.50 4.96
C LYS A 286 22.33 -13.36 4.72
N LEU A 287 23.29 -12.82 3.98
CA LEU A 287 24.51 -13.55 3.64
C LEU A 287 25.53 -13.62 4.78
N LYS A 288 25.51 -12.67 5.72
CA LYS A 288 26.59 -12.49 6.70
C LYS A 288 26.18 -12.63 8.14
N PHE A 289 24.93 -12.31 8.48
CA PHE A 289 24.42 -12.41 9.84
C PHE A 289 24.04 -13.85 10.18
N ASN A 290 24.43 -14.27 11.37
CA ASN A 290 24.03 -15.55 11.91
C ASN A 290 23.26 -15.31 13.22
N VAL A 291 21.97 -15.58 13.23
CA VAL A 291 21.10 -15.38 14.39
C VAL A 291 21.58 -16.14 15.63
N ASN A 292 22.31 -17.25 15.48
CA ASN A 292 22.92 -17.97 16.63
C ASN A 292 23.90 -17.10 17.44
N SER A 293 24.41 -16.00 16.87
CA SER A 293 25.29 -15.08 17.61
C SER A 293 24.54 -14.32 18.71
N THR A 294 23.21 -14.32 18.69
CA THR A 294 22.38 -13.66 19.72
C THR A 294 22.14 -14.54 20.94
N LEU A 295 22.41 -15.85 20.85
CA LEU A 295 22.20 -16.81 21.93
C LEU A 295 22.92 -16.37 23.22
N GLY A 296 22.18 -16.35 24.32
CA GLY A 296 22.70 -15.98 25.64
C GLY A 296 22.92 -14.49 25.87
N LEU A 297 22.63 -13.62 24.88
CA LEU A 297 22.71 -12.18 25.09
C LEU A 297 21.62 -11.70 26.07
N PRO A 298 21.95 -10.83 27.03
CA PRO A 298 20.97 -10.35 27.99
C PRO A 298 20.00 -9.34 27.39
N PHE A 299 18.75 -9.40 27.83
CA PHE A 299 17.71 -8.41 27.52
C PHE A 299 17.01 -7.94 28.80
N SER A 300 16.45 -6.72 28.74
CA SER A 300 15.65 -6.15 29.82
C SER A 300 14.72 -5.06 29.25
N CYS A 301 13.43 -5.21 29.49
CA CYS A 301 12.41 -4.25 29.11
C CYS A 301 11.61 -3.80 30.34
N ALA A 302 11.23 -2.54 30.36
CA ALA A 302 10.28 -2.03 31.35
C ALA A 302 8.88 -2.57 31.10
N ALA A 303 8.03 -2.58 32.14
CA ALA A 303 6.62 -2.85 31.95
C ALA A 303 5.98 -1.82 31.02
N THR A 304 5.08 -2.26 30.15
CA THR A 304 4.30 -1.39 29.29
C THR A 304 2.82 -1.57 29.58
N ASP A 305 2.07 -0.48 29.68
CA ASP A 305 0.63 -0.51 29.88
C ASP A 305 -0.15 -0.80 28.59
N GLU A 306 0.53 -0.72 27.46
CA GLU A 306 -0.01 -0.98 26.12
C GLU A 306 1.00 -1.81 25.33
N SER A 307 0.61 -2.98 24.84
CA SER A 307 1.28 -3.60 23.73
C SER A 307 0.74 -2.94 22.44
N SER A 308 1.59 -2.26 21.71
CA SER A 308 1.20 -1.69 20.42
C SER A 308 1.27 -2.77 19.34
N LEU A 309 0.32 -3.68 19.32
CA LEU A 309 0.04 -4.50 18.14
C LEU A 309 -0.69 -3.60 17.15
N GLY A 310 0.04 -2.83 16.36
CA GLY A 310 -0.60 -1.89 15.48
C GLY A 310 0.04 -1.83 14.11
N PHE A 311 -0.62 -2.39 13.12
CA PHE A 311 -0.55 -1.81 11.79
C PHE A 311 -1.13 -0.40 11.91
N GLY A 312 -0.29 0.64 11.82
CA GLY A 312 -0.64 2.03 12.09
C GLY A 312 -1.57 2.68 11.07
N PHE A 313 -2.72 2.09 10.82
CA PHE A 313 -3.78 2.71 10.03
C PHE A 313 -4.73 3.48 10.94
N GLY A 314 -4.45 4.77 11.12
CA GLY A 314 -5.34 5.79 11.66
C GLY A 314 -5.99 5.52 13.02
N ARG A 315 -6.09 6.55 13.86
CA ARG A 315 -6.67 6.53 15.22
C ARG A 315 -8.09 5.94 15.35
N LYS A 316 -8.77 5.51 14.28
CA LYS A 316 -10.08 4.89 14.28
C LYS A 316 -10.07 3.36 14.11
N ALA A 317 -8.94 2.76 13.76
CA ALA A 317 -8.79 1.31 13.65
C ALA A 317 -8.78 0.55 14.99
N LYS A 318 -9.09 1.21 16.11
CA LYS A 318 -9.20 0.59 17.46
C LYS A 318 -10.25 -0.51 17.58
N ARG A 319 -11.00 -0.84 16.54
CA ARG A 319 -12.06 -1.86 16.59
C ARG A 319 -11.71 -3.19 15.93
N GLN A 320 -10.54 -3.30 15.32
CA GLN A 320 -10.19 -4.47 14.48
C GLN A 320 -8.92 -5.20 14.86
N MET A 321 -8.33 -4.89 15.97
CA MET A 321 -7.20 -5.66 16.46
C MET A 321 -7.65 -6.43 17.68
N GLY A 322 -7.40 -7.74 17.66
CA GLY A 322 -7.73 -8.77 18.59
C GLY A 322 -8.06 -8.43 20.06
N PRO A 323 -8.21 -9.42 20.94
CA PRO A 323 -8.62 -9.20 22.32
C PRO A 323 -7.74 -8.13 22.99
N ALA A 324 -8.38 -7.34 23.89
CA ALA A 324 -7.73 -6.26 24.62
C ALA A 324 -6.37 -6.72 25.16
N GLU A 325 -5.33 -6.01 24.74
CA GLU A 325 -3.94 -6.33 25.06
C GLU A 325 -3.75 -6.33 26.59
N SER A 326 -3.21 -7.43 27.10
CA SER A 326 -2.80 -7.50 28.51
C SER A 326 -1.55 -6.66 28.70
N PRO A 327 -1.44 -5.87 29.80
CA PRO A 327 -0.22 -5.17 30.11
C PRO A 327 0.99 -6.13 30.16
N MET A 328 2.06 -5.78 29.48
CA MET A 328 3.27 -6.59 29.49
C MET A 328 4.10 -6.27 30.75
N PRO A 329 4.49 -7.27 31.56
CA PRO A 329 5.30 -7.04 32.75
C PRO A 329 6.72 -6.61 32.39
N ALA A 330 7.43 -6.00 33.34
CA ALA A 330 8.86 -5.81 33.21
C ALA A 330 9.54 -7.18 33.08
N THR A 331 10.25 -7.38 31.97
CA THR A 331 10.82 -8.66 31.60
C THR A 331 12.32 -8.55 31.44
N ASN A 332 13.06 -9.51 31.98
CA ASN A 332 14.50 -9.62 31.80
C ASN A 332 14.91 -11.07 31.65
N GLY A 333 15.99 -11.32 30.91
CA GLY A 333 16.47 -12.67 30.67
C GLY A 333 17.68 -12.69 29.74
N THR A 334 17.88 -13.82 29.13
CA THR A 334 18.89 -14.02 28.08
C THR A 334 18.23 -14.73 26.92
N VAL A 335 18.59 -14.36 25.69
CA VAL A 335 18.08 -14.98 24.46
C VAL A 335 18.30 -16.50 24.55
N SER A 336 17.21 -17.24 24.44
CA SER A 336 17.16 -18.70 24.53
C SER A 336 17.53 -19.36 23.21
N ALA A 337 17.82 -20.65 23.24
CA ALA A 337 18.04 -21.44 22.03
C ALA A 337 16.72 -21.61 21.25
N GLU A 338 15.62 -21.71 21.96
CA GLU A 338 14.27 -21.82 21.42
C GLU A 338 13.87 -20.54 20.64
N ALA A 339 14.16 -19.35 21.18
CA ALA A 339 13.91 -18.09 20.47
C ALA A 339 14.77 -17.97 19.21
N VAL A 340 16.04 -18.39 19.25
CA VAL A 340 16.92 -18.42 18.09
C VAL A 340 16.38 -19.36 17.00
N GLU A 341 15.94 -20.56 17.37
CA GLU A 341 15.35 -21.54 16.43
C GLU A 341 14.03 -21.01 15.82
N LEU A 342 13.18 -20.40 16.66
CA LEU A 342 11.92 -19.79 16.23
C LEU A 342 12.17 -18.70 15.19
N VAL A 343 13.04 -17.74 15.51
CA VAL A 343 13.38 -16.63 14.59
C VAL A 343 14.01 -17.15 13.31
N GLN A 344 14.91 -18.13 13.38
CA GLN A 344 15.51 -18.73 12.19
C GLN A 344 14.47 -19.41 11.31
N THR A 345 13.52 -20.13 11.89
CA THR A 345 12.42 -20.79 11.17
C THR A 345 11.55 -19.75 10.48
N ILE A 346 11.13 -18.70 11.18
CA ILE A 346 10.33 -17.61 10.60
C ILE A 346 11.09 -16.94 9.45
N MET A 347 12.36 -16.57 9.65
CA MET A 347 13.18 -15.86 8.66
C MET A 347 13.47 -16.69 7.38
N ASN A 348 13.47 -18.02 7.48
CA ASN A 348 13.64 -18.88 6.30
C ASN A 348 12.41 -18.88 5.37
N GLY A 349 11.23 -18.49 5.87
CA GLY A 349 9.97 -18.54 5.14
C GLY A 349 9.22 -19.86 5.30
N LEU A 350 8.03 -19.91 4.71
CA LEU A 350 7.14 -21.07 4.81
C LEU A 350 7.58 -22.17 3.84
N TYR A 351 7.88 -23.32 4.40
CA TYR A 351 8.11 -24.58 3.67
C TYR A 351 7.05 -25.60 4.06
N THR A 352 6.67 -26.46 3.12
CA THR A 352 5.89 -27.67 3.40
C THR A 352 6.70 -28.64 4.26
N THR A 353 6.04 -29.62 4.87
CA THR A 353 6.72 -30.65 5.68
C THR A 353 7.66 -31.54 4.87
N ASP A 354 7.50 -31.62 3.53
CA ASP A 354 8.41 -32.30 2.61
C ASP A 354 9.51 -31.37 2.04
N GLY A 355 9.61 -30.15 2.55
CA GLY A 355 10.72 -29.22 2.30
C GLY A 355 10.60 -28.36 1.05
N LYS A 356 9.39 -28.20 0.49
CA LYS A 356 9.13 -27.33 -0.66
C LYS A 356 8.80 -25.92 -0.23
N PHE A 357 9.38 -24.92 -0.89
CA PHE A 357 9.14 -23.52 -0.59
C PHE A 357 7.73 -23.07 -1.02
N ALA A 358 7.00 -22.47 -0.08
CA ALA A 358 5.61 -22.06 -0.30
C ALA A 358 5.39 -20.54 -0.23
N TYR A 359 6.05 -19.84 0.68
CA TYR A 359 5.88 -18.38 0.77
C TYR A 359 7.05 -17.68 1.46
N PHE A 360 7.19 -16.40 1.14
CA PHE A 360 8.23 -15.51 1.65
C PHE A 360 8.15 -15.30 3.15
N SER A 361 9.26 -14.83 3.71
CA SER A 361 9.32 -14.23 5.04
C SER A 361 9.81 -12.78 4.97
N TYR A 362 9.87 -12.17 6.15
CA TYR A 362 10.37 -10.82 6.35
C TYR A 362 11.86 -10.70 6.04
N GLN A 363 12.34 -9.48 5.85
CA GLN A 363 13.77 -9.22 5.69
C GLN A 363 14.44 -9.01 7.06
N PRO A 364 15.77 -9.23 7.19
CA PRO A 364 16.50 -8.93 8.41
C PRO A 364 16.30 -7.49 8.88
N GLY A 365 16.04 -7.29 10.17
CA GLY A 365 15.76 -5.99 10.77
C GLY A 365 14.27 -5.61 10.83
N ALA A 366 13.37 -6.43 10.26
CA ALA A 366 11.94 -6.30 10.47
C ALA A 366 11.55 -6.82 11.87
N ALA A 367 10.54 -6.20 12.49
CA ALA A 367 9.95 -6.68 13.74
C ALA A 367 9.10 -7.94 13.50
N PHE A 368 8.98 -8.80 14.52
CA PHE A 368 8.18 -10.02 14.47
C PHE A 368 6.76 -9.77 15.03
N GLU A 369 5.99 -8.91 14.37
CA GLU A 369 4.66 -8.50 14.85
C GLU A 369 3.69 -9.69 15.00
N ASP A 370 3.68 -10.61 14.02
CA ASP A 370 2.82 -11.79 14.04
C ASP A 370 3.27 -12.90 15.03
N ALA A 371 4.42 -12.72 15.69
CA ALA A 371 4.93 -13.60 16.76
C ALA A 371 4.81 -12.93 18.14
N LYS A 372 4.00 -11.89 18.30
CA LYS A 372 3.74 -11.28 19.60
C LYS A 372 2.76 -12.12 20.39
N THR A 373 3.19 -12.56 21.56
CA THR A 373 2.42 -13.36 22.51
C THR A 373 1.60 -12.49 23.46
N THR A 374 0.60 -13.06 24.12
CA THR A 374 -0.07 -12.46 25.27
C THR A 374 0.54 -12.94 26.58
N TYR A 375 0.54 -12.07 27.60
CA TYR A 375 1.00 -12.46 28.93
C TYR A 375 -0.20 -12.74 29.84
N ASP A 376 -0.22 -13.95 30.44
CA ASP A 376 -1.20 -14.33 31.45
C ASP A 376 -0.67 -14.06 32.86
N ASN A 377 -1.29 -13.12 33.56
CA ASN A 377 -0.93 -12.72 34.92
C ASN A 377 -1.26 -13.78 35.98
N GLU A 378 -2.15 -14.75 35.67
CA GLU A 378 -2.53 -15.79 36.63
C GLU A 378 -1.51 -16.92 36.64
N THR A 379 -1.00 -17.28 35.49
CA THR A 379 -0.04 -18.38 35.32
C THR A 379 1.42 -17.90 35.29
N ASP A 380 1.65 -16.58 35.12
CA ASP A 380 2.97 -15.96 34.95
C ASP A 380 3.69 -16.52 33.71
N THR A 381 2.93 -16.70 32.61
CA THR A 381 3.43 -17.28 31.34
C THR A 381 3.01 -16.44 30.13
N TYR A 382 3.78 -16.59 29.04
CA TYR A 382 3.40 -16.08 27.74
C TYR A 382 2.61 -17.17 26.98
N GLU A 383 1.55 -16.76 26.30
CA GLU A 383 0.64 -17.63 25.58
C GLU A 383 0.51 -17.22 24.11
N LEU A 384 0.13 -18.18 23.27
CA LEU A 384 -0.12 -17.96 21.86
C LEU A 384 -1.19 -16.88 21.64
N ASN A 385 -0.84 -15.89 20.83
CA ASN A 385 -1.77 -14.88 20.37
C ASN A 385 -1.96 -15.03 18.84
N ILE A 386 -3.07 -15.65 18.43
CA ILE A 386 -3.33 -15.91 17.00
C ILE A 386 -3.56 -14.58 16.28
N ALA A 387 -2.72 -14.28 15.27
CA ALA A 387 -2.83 -13.09 14.45
C ALA A 387 -4.22 -12.99 13.81
N SER A 388 -5.02 -12.01 14.25
CA SER A 388 -6.43 -11.89 13.84
C SER A 388 -6.58 -11.68 12.34
N THR A 389 -5.69 -10.93 11.69
CA THR A 389 -5.72 -10.70 10.24
C THR A 389 -5.72 -12.02 9.46
N GLY A 390 -4.87 -12.97 9.84
CA GLY A 390 -4.83 -14.30 9.21
C GLY A 390 -5.96 -15.21 9.66
N GLY A 391 -6.27 -15.22 10.97
CA GLY A 391 -7.31 -16.08 11.54
C GLY A 391 -8.70 -15.73 11.03
N GLU A 392 -9.04 -14.45 10.95
CA GLU A 392 -10.30 -13.97 10.38
C GLU A 392 -10.40 -14.27 8.87
N PHE A 393 -9.29 -14.14 8.13
CA PHE A 393 -9.29 -14.52 6.72
C PHE A 393 -9.60 -16.00 6.54
N VAL A 394 -9.02 -16.87 7.36
CA VAL A 394 -9.30 -18.31 7.30
C VAL A 394 -10.76 -18.59 7.63
N THR A 395 -11.28 -18.02 8.73
CA THR A 395 -12.67 -18.28 9.16
C THR A 395 -13.69 -17.72 8.15
N LYS A 396 -13.64 -16.43 7.82
CA LYS A 396 -14.65 -15.77 6.99
C LYS A 396 -14.49 -16.07 5.50
N PHE A 397 -13.26 -16.05 4.96
CA PHE A 397 -13.03 -16.14 3.53
C PHE A 397 -12.86 -17.58 3.05
N ILE A 398 -12.18 -18.45 3.82
CA ILE A 398 -11.93 -19.84 3.41
C ILE A 398 -13.00 -20.78 3.96
N GLN A 399 -13.24 -20.77 5.26
CA GLN A 399 -14.23 -21.64 5.92
C GLN A 399 -15.66 -21.11 5.76
N LYS A 400 -15.83 -19.82 5.47
CA LYS A 400 -17.13 -19.13 5.29
C LYS A 400 -17.97 -19.18 6.57
N LEU A 401 -17.31 -19.01 7.70
CA LEU A 401 -17.92 -18.89 9.03
C LEU A 401 -17.75 -17.46 9.52
N ASP A 402 -18.81 -16.87 10.06
CA ASP A 402 -18.81 -15.52 10.61
C ASP A 402 -18.19 -15.53 12.02
N GLU A 403 -16.87 -15.69 12.05
CA GLU A 403 -16.03 -15.73 13.27
C GLU A 403 -14.84 -14.79 13.05
N ASP A 404 -14.53 -13.96 14.03
CA ASP A 404 -13.50 -12.92 13.92
C ASP A 404 -12.06 -13.44 14.04
N ASN A 405 -11.85 -14.70 14.45
CA ASN A 405 -10.55 -15.35 14.50
C ASN A 405 -10.70 -16.88 14.60
N LEU A 406 -9.62 -17.60 14.38
CA LEU A 406 -9.52 -19.03 14.70
C LEU A 406 -9.56 -19.24 16.21
N PRO A 407 -10.35 -20.19 16.71
CA PRO A 407 -10.43 -20.49 18.14
C PRO A 407 -9.16 -21.17 18.70
N SER A 408 -8.40 -21.86 17.85
CA SER A 408 -7.11 -22.48 18.18
C SER A 408 -6.34 -22.82 16.90
N LEU A 409 -5.05 -23.15 17.06
CA LEU A 409 -4.22 -23.74 15.99
C LEU A 409 -4.00 -25.24 16.21
N ASP A 410 -4.88 -25.93 16.92
CA ASP A 410 -4.77 -27.37 17.12
C ASP A 410 -4.89 -28.11 15.78
N ASN A 411 -3.93 -28.98 15.51
CA ASN A 411 -3.75 -29.72 14.25
C ASN A 411 -3.47 -28.83 13.01
N VAL A 412 -3.18 -27.55 13.19
CA VAL A 412 -2.69 -26.69 12.10
C VAL A 412 -1.20 -26.91 11.94
N THR A 413 -0.77 -27.21 10.72
CA THR A 413 0.62 -27.47 10.34
C THR A 413 1.05 -26.51 9.22
N TYR A 414 2.32 -26.53 8.84
CA TYR A 414 2.80 -25.78 7.67
C TYR A 414 2.06 -26.20 6.39
N ASP A 415 1.79 -27.50 6.20
CA ASP A 415 1.02 -27.99 5.06
C ASP A 415 -0.43 -27.47 5.09
N THR A 416 -1.03 -27.33 6.29
CA THR A 416 -2.36 -26.73 6.44
C THR A 416 -2.37 -25.28 5.96
N LEU A 417 -1.34 -24.49 6.26
CA LEU A 417 -1.23 -23.11 5.75
C LEU A 417 -1.15 -23.10 4.22
N VAL A 418 -0.34 -23.97 3.64
CA VAL A 418 -0.21 -24.10 2.18
C VAL A 418 -1.54 -24.51 1.53
N ASP A 419 -2.30 -25.42 2.14
CA ASP A 419 -3.61 -25.84 1.65
C ASP A 419 -4.64 -24.70 1.74
N TRP A 420 -4.60 -23.89 2.80
CA TRP A 420 -5.42 -22.68 2.91
C TRP A 420 -5.04 -21.65 1.84
N MET A 421 -3.76 -21.42 1.59
CA MET A 421 -3.28 -20.55 0.52
C MET A 421 -3.80 -21.01 -0.85
N LYS A 422 -3.69 -22.33 -1.16
CA LYS A 422 -4.22 -22.91 -2.40
C LYS A 422 -5.73 -22.70 -2.53
N SER A 423 -6.48 -23.01 -1.47
CA SER A 423 -7.94 -22.85 -1.43
C SER A 423 -8.35 -21.40 -1.66
N ALA A 424 -7.66 -20.45 -1.01
CA ALA A 424 -7.94 -19.03 -1.18
C ALA A 424 -7.60 -18.52 -2.58
N MET A 425 -6.51 -19.02 -3.18
CA MET A 425 -6.17 -18.71 -4.59
C MET A 425 -7.22 -19.24 -5.56
N GLU A 426 -7.74 -20.44 -5.34
CA GLU A 426 -8.82 -21.02 -6.17
C GLU A 426 -10.10 -20.19 -6.06
N ILE A 427 -10.47 -19.74 -4.87
CA ILE A 427 -11.70 -18.96 -4.63
C ILE A 427 -11.56 -17.52 -5.13
N TYR A 428 -10.45 -16.84 -4.81
CA TYR A 428 -10.29 -15.39 -4.98
C TYR A 428 -9.25 -14.98 -6.06
N GLY A 429 -8.72 -15.93 -6.83
CA GLY A 429 -7.69 -15.68 -7.84
C GLY A 429 -8.11 -14.68 -8.91
N SER A 430 -9.42 -14.61 -9.23
CA SER A 430 -9.97 -13.66 -10.20
C SER A 430 -10.47 -12.35 -9.59
N THR A 431 -10.37 -12.15 -8.28
CA THR A 431 -10.93 -10.97 -7.59
C THR A 431 -9.91 -10.25 -6.71
N LEU A 432 -9.44 -10.90 -5.63
CA LEU A 432 -8.54 -10.29 -4.65
C LEU A 432 -7.06 -10.42 -5.00
N GLN A 433 -6.67 -11.42 -5.82
CA GLN A 433 -5.30 -11.55 -6.30
C GLN A 433 -4.99 -10.53 -7.41
N THR A 434 -3.81 -9.94 -7.36
CA THR A 434 -3.32 -8.98 -8.34
C THR A 434 -1.96 -9.42 -8.87
N THR A 435 -1.88 -10.67 -9.34
CA THR A 435 -0.66 -11.33 -9.78
C THR A 435 -0.54 -11.46 -11.30
N LEU A 436 -1.41 -10.79 -12.08
CA LEU A 436 -1.32 -10.81 -13.55
C LEU A 436 -0.06 -10.07 -14.02
N PRO A 437 0.94 -10.74 -14.65
CA PRO A 437 2.20 -10.10 -15.00
C PRO A 437 2.21 -9.46 -16.40
N ASP A 438 1.18 -9.71 -17.23
CA ASP A 438 1.00 -9.04 -18.52
C ASP A 438 0.31 -7.69 -18.32
N LEU A 439 1.08 -6.62 -18.40
CA LEU A 439 0.63 -5.24 -18.23
C LEU A 439 0.60 -4.48 -19.56
N SER A 440 0.48 -5.18 -20.69
CA SER A 440 0.57 -4.62 -22.04
C SER A 440 -0.47 -3.52 -22.30
N THR A 441 -1.69 -3.63 -21.75
CA THR A 441 -2.72 -2.58 -21.87
C THR A 441 -2.27 -1.28 -21.22
N PHE A 442 -1.82 -1.32 -19.97
CA PHE A 442 -1.33 -0.15 -19.25
C PHE A 442 -0.07 0.45 -19.89
N TYR A 443 0.89 -0.40 -20.26
CA TYR A 443 2.10 0.01 -20.97
C TYR A 443 1.79 0.69 -22.31
N SER A 444 0.89 0.13 -23.11
CA SER A 444 0.51 0.67 -24.42
C SER A 444 -0.22 2.01 -24.32
N ASN A 445 -0.89 2.27 -23.20
CA ASN A 445 -1.50 3.57 -22.89
C ASN A 445 -0.47 4.64 -22.45
N GLY A 446 0.80 4.26 -22.29
CA GLY A 446 1.87 5.15 -21.84
C GLY A 446 1.96 5.31 -20.32
N GLY A 447 1.27 4.48 -19.56
CA GLY A 447 1.20 4.52 -18.09
C GLY A 447 2.58 4.35 -17.42
N LYS A 448 2.73 4.91 -16.22
CA LYS A 448 3.94 4.86 -15.40
C LYS A 448 3.64 4.27 -14.02
N ILE A 449 4.50 3.38 -13.54
CA ILE A 449 4.40 2.76 -12.21
C ILE A 449 5.62 3.15 -11.38
N LEU A 450 5.37 3.81 -10.26
CA LEU A 450 6.34 4.08 -9.21
C LEU A 450 5.98 3.23 -8.00
N SER A 451 6.55 2.04 -7.87
CA SER A 451 6.31 1.16 -6.72
C SER A 451 7.41 1.33 -5.69
N PHE A 452 7.05 1.29 -4.41
CA PHE A 452 8.02 1.29 -3.31
C PHE A 452 7.64 0.25 -2.25
N HIS A 453 8.62 -0.22 -1.48
CA HIS A 453 8.40 -1.18 -0.40
C HIS A 453 9.46 -1.00 0.68
N GLY A 454 9.07 -0.92 1.95
CA GLY A 454 9.99 -0.85 3.08
C GLY A 454 10.79 -2.14 3.22
N GLU A 455 12.12 -2.06 3.36
CA GLU A 455 12.93 -3.27 3.50
C GLU A 455 12.75 -3.96 4.86
N SER A 456 12.32 -3.23 5.89
CA SER A 456 11.98 -3.78 7.20
C SER A 456 10.48 -3.91 7.42
N ASP A 457 9.72 -4.09 6.32
CA ASP A 457 8.27 -4.32 6.39
C ASP A 457 7.97 -5.59 7.20
N ASN A 458 7.20 -5.40 8.27
CA ASN A 458 6.82 -6.42 9.25
C ASN A 458 5.42 -7.00 9.02
N SER A 459 4.77 -6.64 7.91
CA SER A 459 3.44 -7.11 7.52
C SER A 459 3.48 -7.86 6.19
N ILE A 460 3.99 -7.20 5.14
CA ILE A 460 4.07 -7.76 3.79
C ILE A 460 5.54 -7.97 3.40
N PRO A 461 5.98 -9.21 3.15
CA PRO A 461 7.36 -9.45 2.76
C PRO A 461 7.75 -8.68 1.49
N PRO A 462 8.76 -7.79 1.50
CA PRO A 462 9.15 -7.01 0.32
C PRO A 462 9.65 -7.87 -0.85
N ALA A 463 10.07 -9.11 -0.58
CA ALA A 463 10.38 -10.09 -1.61
C ALA A 463 9.17 -10.39 -2.52
N SER A 464 7.93 -10.20 -2.03
CA SER A 464 6.72 -10.31 -2.85
C SER A 464 6.67 -9.27 -3.97
N SER A 465 7.06 -8.02 -3.69
CA SER A 465 7.15 -6.96 -4.71
C SER A 465 8.28 -7.20 -5.70
N VAL A 466 9.44 -7.66 -5.21
CA VAL A 466 10.58 -8.00 -6.08
C VAL A 466 10.20 -9.14 -7.02
N HIS A 467 9.61 -10.21 -6.50
CA HIS A 467 9.21 -11.35 -7.32
C HIS A 467 8.18 -10.97 -8.40
N TYR A 468 7.21 -10.12 -8.05
CA TYR A 468 6.23 -9.64 -9.03
C TYR A 468 6.88 -8.73 -10.07
N HIS A 469 7.78 -7.82 -9.69
CA HIS A 469 8.55 -7.00 -10.62
C HIS A 469 9.32 -7.85 -11.62
N GLU A 470 10.03 -8.89 -11.16
CA GLU A 470 10.77 -9.81 -12.02
C GLU A 470 9.84 -10.66 -12.91
N SER A 471 8.65 -11.03 -12.41
CA SER A 471 7.63 -11.73 -13.19
C SER A 471 7.12 -10.86 -14.34
N VAL A 472 6.78 -9.59 -14.08
CA VAL A 472 6.39 -8.61 -15.11
C VAL A 472 7.52 -8.45 -16.13
N ARG A 473 8.78 -8.27 -15.66
CA ARG A 473 9.93 -8.13 -16.55
C ARG A 473 10.10 -9.33 -17.48
N SER A 474 9.98 -10.54 -16.96
CA SER A 474 10.15 -11.76 -17.75
C SER A 474 9.03 -11.98 -18.78
N ILE A 475 7.80 -11.64 -18.43
CA ILE A 475 6.63 -11.80 -19.30
C ILE A 475 6.56 -10.70 -20.37
N MET A 476 6.84 -9.45 -20.00
CA MET A 476 6.81 -8.33 -20.95
C MET A 476 8.02 -8.33 -21.92
N TYR A 477 9.15 -8.93 -21.52
CA TYR A 477 10.40 -8.93 -22.31
C TYR A 477 11.03 -10.34 -22.42
N PRO A 478 10.30 -11.37 -22.91
CA PRO A 478 10.71 -12.78 -22.82
C PRO A 478 11.97 -13.13 -23.63
N ASN A 479 12.35 -12.30 -24.59
CA ASN A 479 13.50 -12.54 -25.46
C ASN A 479 14.69 -11.59 -25.19
N ALA A 480 14.58 -10.72 -24.18
CA ALA A 480 15.64 -9.76 -23.84
C ALA A 480 16.58 -10.34 -22.77
N THR A 481 17.83 -9.89 -22.76
CA THR A 481 18.74 -10.15 -21.65
C THR A 481 18.25 -9.44 -20.39
N PHE A 482 18.72 -9.87 -19.21
CA PHE A 482 18.37 -9.24 -17.94
C PHE A 482 18.59 -7.71 -17.99
N ASN A 483 19.77 -7.26 -18.40
CA ASN A 483 20.09 -5.83 -18.46
C ASN A 483 19.18 -5.06 -19.43
N ALA A 484 18.97 -5.59 -20.63
CA ALA A 484 18.14 -4.93 -21.65
C ALA A 484 16.66 -4.88 -21.22
N SER A 485 16.14 -5.94 -20.59
CA SER A 485 14.75 -5.95 -20.08
C SER A 485 14.58 -5.03 -18.87
N THR A 486 15.56 -4.96 -17.97
CA THR A 486 15.56 -4.05 -16.83
C THR A 486 15.57 -2.58 -17.28
N GLU A 487 16.42 -2.25 -18.26
CA GLU A 487 16.46 -0.90 -18.85
C GLU A 487 15.11 -0.54 -19.50
N ALA A 488 14.59 -1.40 -20.37
CA ALA A 488 13.33 -1.17 -21.07
C ALA A 488 12.11 -1.07 -20.10
N MET A 489 12.08 -1.89 -19.05
CA MET A 489 11.03 -1.81 -18.04
C MET A 489 11.17 -0.55 -17.18
N GLY A 490 12.39 -0.13 -16.89
CA GLY A 490 12.68 1.09 -16.11
C GLY A 490 12.16 2.40 -16.73
N ASP A 491 11.77 2.39 -18.01
CA ASP A 491 11.14 3.53 -18.68
C ASP A 491 9.66 3.73 -18.30
N TRP A 492 9.03 2.71 -17.68
CA TRP A 492 7.62 2.78 -17.32
C TRP A 492 7.25 2.12 -15.98
N TYR A 493 8.06 1.20 -15.45
CA TYR A 493 7.86 0.59 -14.14
C TYR A 493 9.16 0.55 -13.36
N ARG A 494 9.19 1.21 -12.20
CA ARG A 494 10.30 1.22 -11.26
C ARG A 494 9.84 0.78 -9.87
N LEU A 495 10.67 -0.07 -9.26
CA LEU A 495 10.52 -0.50 -7.88
C LEU A 495 11.65 0.10 -7.04
N PHE A 496 11.31 0.64 -5.88
CA PHE A 496 12.25 1.21 -4.91
C PHE A 496 12.13 0.48 -3.58
N LEU A 497 13.19 -0.17 -3.14
CA LEU A 497 13.27 -0.77 -1.82
C LEU A 497 13.77 0.28 -0.84
N VAL A 498 12.92 0.65 0.14
CA VAL A 498 13.17 1.76 1.06
C VAL A 498 13.97 1.26 2.26
N PRO A 499 15.26 1.69 2.42
CA PRO A 499 16.11 1.22 3.49
C PRO A 499 15.51 1.44 4.87
N GLY A 500 15.47 0.37 5.68
CA GLY A 500 15.02 0.41 7.06
C GLY A 500 13.55 0.73 7.29
N ALA A 501 12.78 1.13 6.28
CA ALA A 501 11.37 1.49 6.44
C ALA A 501 10.52 0.27 6.81
N ALA A 502 9.51 0.52 7.65
CA ALA A 502 8.50 -0.44 8.07
C ALA A 502 7.35 -0.52 7.04
N HIS A 503 6.23 -1.13 7.44
CA HIS A 503 5.05 -1.24 6.60
C HIS A 503 4.39 0.13 6.38
N CYS A 504 4.47 0.65 5.15
CA CYS A 504 3.88 1.92 4.71
C CYS A 504 4.36 3.18 5.44
N SER A 505 5.38 3.13 6.28
CA SER A 505 5.85 4.26 7.09
C SER A 505 7.35 4.17 7.42
N ALA A 506 7.90 5.26 7.93
CA ALA A 506 9.20 5.24 8.59
C ALA A 506 9.18 4.27 9.79
N ASN A 507 10.33 3.71 10.14
CA ASN A 507 10.47 2.68 11.16
C ASN A 507 11.04 3.26 12.46
N THR A 508 10.32 3.11 13.56
CA THR A 508 10.78 3.57 14.89
C THR A 508 12.00 2.83 15.42
N LEU A 509 12.24 1.59 14.95
CA LEU A 509 13.45 0.83 15.29
C LEU A 509 14.68 1.28 14.47
N GLN A 510 14.46 1.95 13.35
CA GLN A 510 15.48 2.46 12.44
C GLN A 510 15.19 3.93 12.08
N PRO A 511 15.16 4.84 13.05
CA PRO A 511 14.65 6.21 12.89
C PRO A 511 15.47 7.08 11.94
N ASN A 512 16.68 6.66 11.61
CA ASN A 512 17.55 7.35 10.65
C ASN A 512 17.33 6.84 9.20
N GLY A 513 16.33 6.00 8.96
CA GLY A 513 15.96 5.54 7.61
C GLY A 513 15.22 6.62 6.82
N PRO A 514 15.44 6.70 5.49
CA PRO A 514 14.71 7.64 4.64
C PRO A 514 13.28 7.13 4.37
N PHE A 515 12.33 8.07 4.11
CA PHE A 515 11.00 7.72 3.65
C PHE A 515 10.53 8.61 2.48
N PRO A 516 9.90 8.05 1.41
CA PRO A 516 9.54 8.82 0.22
C PRO A 516 8.16 9.48 0.34
N THR A 517 8.09 10.67 0.92
CA THR A 517 6.84 11.41 1.15
C THR A 517 6.29 12.16 -0.06
N THR A 518 7.08 12.32 -1.14
CA THR A 518 6.68 13.13 -2.32
C THR A 518 6.50 12.30 -3.59
N ASN A 519 6.09 11.06 -3.47
CA ASN A 519 5.96 10.11 -4.58
C ASN A 519 5.06 10.61 -5.70
N LEU A 520 3.93 11.25 -5.37
CA LEU A 520 3.00 11.77 -6.38
C LEU A 520 3.64 12.91 -7.20
N GLU A 521 4.40 13.80 -6.57
CA GLU A 521 5.13 14.86 -7.29
C GLU A 521 6.14 14.27 -8.29
N VAL A 522 6.88 13.24 -7.85
CA VAL A 522 7.85 12.53 -8.71
C VAL A 522 7.13 11.87 -9.89
N LEU A 523 6.01 11.20 -9.62
CA LEU A 523 5.24 10.52 -10.66
C LEU A 523 4.60 11.52 -11.65
N ILE A 524 4.08 12.65 -11.18
CA ILE A 524 3.56 13.74 -12.04
C ILE A 524 4.63 14.21 -13.02
N LYS A 525 5.85 14.48 -12.54
CA LYS A 525 6.97 14.88 -13.40
C LYS A 525 7.35 13.81 -14.41
N TRP A 526 7.27 12.55 -14.00
CA TRP A 526 7.55 11.44 -14.92
C TRP A 526 6.48 11.32 -16.02
N VAL A 527 5.21 11.36 -15.65
CA VAL A 527 4.08 11.24 -16.59
C VAL A 527 3.95 12.45 -17.51
N GLU A 528 3.98 13.66 -16.95
CA GLU A 528 3.63 14.89 -17.68
C GLU A 528 4.83 15.56 -18.36
N GLU A 529 6.03 15.41 -17.77
CA GLU A 529 7.25 16.08 -18.25
C GLU A 529 8.28 15.09 -18.82
N GLY A 530 8.07 13.77 -18.65
CA GLY A 530 8.99 12.73 -19.11
C GLY A 530 10.27 12.61 -18.27
N VAL A 531 10.28 13.14 -17.04
CA VAL A 531 11.43 13.08 -16.13
C VAL A 531 11.44 11.73 -15.42
N VAL A 532 12.25 10.81 -15.95
CA VAL A 532 12.37 9.44 -15.40
C VAL A 532 13.12 9.47 -14.07
N PRO A 533 12.54 8.98 -12.95
CA PRO A 533 13.21 8.95 -11.66
C PRO A 533 14.30 7.84 -11.62
N THR A 534 15.56 8.20 -11.74
CA THR A 534 16.69 7.25 -11.62
C THR A 534 16.93 6.81 -10.17
N THR A 535 16.67 7.70 -9.24
CA THR A 535 16.54 7.46 -7.81
C THR A 535 15.20 8.02 -7.34
N LEU A 536 14.69 7.57 -6.20
CA LEU A 536 13.49 8.12 -5.60
C LEU A 536 13.86 9.10 -4.49
N LYS A 537 13.36 10.33 -4.62
CA LYS A 537 13.51 11.36 -3.59
C LYS A 537 12.81 10.94 -2.30
N ALA A 538 13.50 11.11 -1.19
CA ALA A 538 13.02 10.80 0.16
C ALA A 538 13.44 11.87 1.16
N THR A 539 12.92 11.78 2.37
CA THR A 539 13.27 12.67 3.49
C THR A 539 13.50 11.81 4.74
N TYR A 540 14.42 12.22 5.59
CA TYR A 540 14.56 11.64 6.91
C TYR A 540 13.54 12.28 7.84
N GLU A 541 12.56 11.50 8.30
CA GLU A 541 11.44 12.02 9.12
C GLU A 541 11.78 12.13 10.61
N ALA A 542 12.83 11.45 11.05
CA ALA A 542 13.26 11.41 12.45
C ALA A 542 14.77 11.18 12.55
N GLY A 543 15.27 11.08 13.80
CA GLY A 543 16.65 10.71 14.10
C GLY A 543 17.66 11.82 13.87
N ILE A 544 18.92 11.45 13.66
CA ILE A 544 20.04 12.42 13.56
C ILE A 544 20.08 13.18 12.24
N TYR A 545 19.32 12.73 11.23
CA TYR A 545 19.23 13.34 9.90
C TYR A 545 17.88 14.01 9.64
N GLU A 546 17.00 14.12 10.65
CA GLU A 546 15.66 14.69 10.51
C GLU A 546 15.63 15.97 9.66
N GLY A 547 14.70 15.99 8.68
CA GLY A 547 14.48 17.10 7.76
C GLY A 547 15.49 17.21 6.61
N GLN A 548 16.47 16.32 6.50
CA GLN A 548 17.40 16.28 5.37
C GLN A 548 16.81 15.47 4.20
N ASP A 549 17.21 15.83 2.99
CA ASP A 549 16.87 15.07 1.77
C ASP A 549 17.71 13.80 1.69
N ALA A 550 17.09 12.76 1.11
CA ALA A 550 17.70 11.47 0.80
C ALA A 550 17.28 10.99 -0.58
N GLU A 551 17.97 9.98 -1.07
CA GLU A 551 17.63 9.29 -2.31
C GLU A 551 17.62 7.77 -2.10
N ILE A 552 16.72 7.07 -2.78
CA ILE A 552 16.57 5.62 -2.72
C ILE A 552 16.89 5.04 -4.09
N CYS A 553 17.69 3.98 -4.13
CA CYS A 553 18.09 3.32 -5.36
C CYS A 553 16.91 2.55 -6.00
N ALA A 554 16.79 2.65 -7.33
CA ALA A 554 15.84 1.82 -8.06
C ALA A 554 16.37 0.38 -8.17
N TRP A 555 15.50 -0.61 -7.90
CA TRP A 555 15.81 -2.02 -8.16
C TRP A 555 16.20 -2.25 -9.64
N PRO A 556 17.22 -3.06 -9.95
CA PRO A 556 17.98 -3.95 -9.06
C PRO A 556 19.24 -3.35 -8.43
N LEU A 557 19.42 -2.03 -8.47
CA LEU A 557 20.57 -1.39 -7.84
C LEU A 557 20.39 -1.30 -6.33
N ARG A 558 21.51 -1.48 -5.61
CA ARG A 558 21.52 -1.46 -4.14
C ARG A 558 22.41 -0.31 -3.63
N PRO A 559 22.02 0.32 -2.50
CA PRO A 559 22.81 1.43 -1.95
C PRO A 559 24.15 0.94 -1.38
N ILE A 560 25.20 1.73 -1.63
CA ILE A 560 26.48 1.62 -0.95
C ILE A 560 26.99 3.02 -0.61
N TRP A 561 27.42 3.19 0.63
CA TRP A 561 28.00 4.43 1.09
C TRP A 561 29.52 4.39 0.99
N VAL A 562 30.10 5.41 0.38
CA VAL A 562 31.54 5.61 0.21
C VAL A 562 32.00 6.88 0.92
N ASN A 563 33.30 7.16 0.92
CA ASN A 563 33.89 8.34 1.52
C ASN A 563 33.50 8.52 3.00
N ASN A 564 33.64 7.44 3.80
CA ASN A 564 33.26 7.39 5.21
C ASN A 564 31.74 7.66 5.45
N GLY A 565 30.87 7.14 4.58
CA GLY A 565 29.42 7.22 4.75
C GLY A 565 28.79 8.56 4.35
N THR A 566 29.51 9.39 3.56
CA THR A 566 28.99 10.69 3.10
C THR A 566 28.32 10.64 1.74
N ASP A 567 28.78 9.77 0.84
CA ASP A 567 28.29 9.73 -0.53
C ASP A 567 27.64 8.38 -0.81
N MET A 568 26.35 8.37 -1.15
CA MET A 568 25.64 7.17 -1.57
C MET A 568 25.81 6.93 -3.07
N LYS A 569 25.99 5.68 -3.45
CA LYS A 569 25.95 5.19 -4.83
C LYS A 569 24.96 4.04 -4.94
N CYS A 570 24.34 3.91 -6.12
CA CYS A 570 23.50 2.78 -6.46
C CYS A 570 24.33 1.82 -7.33
N GLU A 571 24.63 0.64 -6.81
CA GLU A 571 25.50 -0.35 -7.49
C GLU A 571 24.75 -1.67 -7.71
N TYR A 572 25.06 -2.33 -8.83
CA TYR A 572 24.57 -3.68 -9.11
C TYR A 572 25.43 -4.71 -8.38
N ASP A 573 24.77 -5.64 -7.68
CA ASP A 573 25.42 -6.71 -6.94
C ASP A 573 24.67 -8.03 -7.19
N GLN A 574 25.27 -8.92 -8.00
CA GLN A 574 24.63 -10.20 -8.35
C GLN A 574 24.35 -11.08 -7.13
N ALA A 575 25.28 -11.14 -6.17
CA ALA A 575 25.07 -11.95 -4.97
C ALA A 575 23.90 -11.42 -4.12
N SER A 576 23.69 -10.08 -4.14
CA SER A 576 22.53 -9.45 -3.55
C SER A 576 21.24 -9.86 -4.27
N ILE A 577 21.22 -9.74 -5.60
CA ILE A 577 20.04 -10.10 -6.41
C ILE A 577 19.64 -11.56 -6.17
N ASP A 578 20.61 -12.47 -6.11
CA ASP A 578 20.35 -13.91 -5.91
C ASP A 578 19.64 -14.21 -4.58
N THR A 579 19.76 -13.34 -3.55
CA THR A 579 19.04 -13.50 -2.27
C THR A 579 17.53 -13.20 -2.35
N TRP A 580 17.07 -12.61 -3.45
CA TRP A 580 15.68 -12.25 -3.69
C TRP A 580 14.98 -13.19 -4.68
N ILE A 581 15.69 -14.22 -5.18
CA ILE A 581 15.13 -15.21 -6.10
C ILE A 581 14.61 -16.39 -5.28
N TYR A 582 13.35 -16.74 -5.52
CA TYR A 582 12.66 -17.83 -4.82
C TYR A 582 11.95 -18.72 -5.83
N ASP A 583 12.06 -20.03 -5.64
CA ASP A 583 11.36 -21.05 -6.42
C ASP A 583 10.19 -21.60 -5.60
N PHE A 584 8.97 -21.37 -6.06
CA PHE A 584 7.74 -21.82 -5.40
C PHE A 584 7.38 -23.26 -5.78
N ASP A 585 8.17 -24.21 -5.34
CA ASP A 585 8.02 -25.64 -5.68
C ASP A 585 6.91 -26.37 -4.89
N ALA A 586 6.27 -25.70 -3.94
CA ALA A 586 5.06 -26.18 -3.27
C ALA A 586 3.79 -26.11 -4.13
N TYR A 587 3.85 -25.43 -5.27
CA TYR A 587 2.72 -25.23 -6.19
C TYR A 587 3.00 -25.87 -7.55
N GLU A 588 1.95 -26.41 -8.19
CA GLU A 588 2.08 -27.06 -9.50
C GLU A 588 2.12 -26.04 -10.67
N LEU A 589 1.58 -24.83 -10.46
CA LEU A 589 1.56 -23.75 -11.45
C LEU A 589 2.53 -22.64 -11.05
N PRO A 590 3.12 -21.93 -12.03
CA PRO A 590 3.95 -20.76 -11.73
C PRO A 590 3.18 -19.72 -10.91
N LEU A 591 3.82 -19.18 -9.87
CA LEU A 591 3.35 -18.03 -9.13
C LEU A 591 4.07 -16.76 -9.62
N TYR A 592 3.28 -15.75 -9.95
CA TYR A 592 3.79 -14.46 -10.41
C TYR A 592 3.72 -13.41 -9.32
#